data_a1a5242c3c72d657a3800117596cbfc0
#
_entry.id   a1a5242c3c72d657a3800117596cbfc0
#
_cell.length_a   1.000
_cell.length_b   1.000
_cell.length_c   1.000
_cell.angle_alpha   90.00
_cell.angle_beta   90.00
_cell.angle_gamma   90.00
#
_symmetry.space_group_name_H-M   'P 1'
#
loop_
_entity.id
_entity.type
_entity.pdbx_description
1 polymer ?
#
loop_
_entity_poly.entity_id
_entity_poly.type
_entity_poly.pdbx_seq_one_letter_code
_entity_poly.pdbx_strand_id
1 'polypeptide(L)'
;MPASGKRRYASALRSRSAEATKTRILDAAKELFTNQGIDGVTIARIAETAGVAAATVYALFKSKEGILRALMRASLFGQKFQDALAKLEGVTDPVGAIALTAHVARAIYESESAELGLIRGASAFSPALRNMEQEFETTRFEMQEQRVAHLFAKAKQREGLRLDEARRILWMYTSRDIYRMLVHEGGWTPDRYQQWLSEILVRALVNDEAGREWASSLD
;
A
#
# COMPACT_ATOMS: atom_id res chain seq x y z
N MET A 1 41.51 22.40 -2.94
CA MET A 1 40.03 22.22 -2.90
C MET A 1 39.67 20.86 -2.34
N PRO A 2 39.22 20.76 -1.06
CA PRO A 2 38.37 19.65 -0.68
C PRO A 2 37.30 20.06 0.38
N ALA A 3 36.29 20.84 0.00
CA ALA A 3 35.19 21.20 0.91
C ALA A 3 33.87 20.47 0.61
N SER A 4 33.74 19.81 -0.54
CA SER A 4 32.51 19.13 -1.00
C SER A 4 32.23 17.81 -0.29
N GLY A 5 33.25 16.99 0.01
CA GLY A 5 33.08 15.66 0.63
C GLY A 5 32.57 15.70 2.08
N LYS A 6 33.09 16.62 2.90
CA LYS A 6 32.67 16.75 4.32
C LYS A 6 31.20 17.20 4.48
N ARG A 7 30.71 18.07 3.60
CA ARG A 7 29.31 18.52 3.60
C ARG A 7 28.34 17.39 3.19
N ARG A 8 28.68 16.59 2.18
CA ARG A 8 27.88 15.42 1.76
C ARG A 8 27.83 14.34 2.86
N TYR A 9 28.95 14.05 3.49
CA TYR A 9 29.03 13.08 4.59
C TYR A 9 28.22 13.53 5.81
N ALA A 10 28.34 14.78 6.24
CA ALA A 10 27.56 15.35 7.35
C ALA A 10 26.05 15.43 7.04
N SER A 11 25.67 15.63 5.77
CA SER A 11 24.28 15.58 5.32
C SER A 11 23.72 14.15 5.40
N ALA A 12 24.48 13.16 4.92
CA ALA A 12 24.08 11.74 4.97
C ALA A 12 23.92 11.20 6.41
N LEU A 13 24.82 11.59 7.32
CA LEU A 13 24.71 11.23 8.75
C LEU A 13 23.47 11.85 9.40
N ARG A 14 23.18 13.13 9.12
CA ARG A 14 21.97 13.80 9.62
C ARG A 14 20.70 13.18 9.08
N SER A 15 20.66 12.82 7.80
CA SER A 15 19.52 12.12 7.20
C SER A 15 19.29 10.75 7.86
N ARG A 16 20.33 9.96 8.06
CA ARG A 16 20.22 8.65 8.76
C ARG A 16 19.75 8.80 10.21
N SER A 17 20.25 9.79 10.93
CA SER A 17 19.83 10.07 12.30
C SER A 17 18.36 10.51 12.37
N ALA A 18 17.91 11.33 11.40
CA ALA A 18 16.51 11.75 11.30
C ALA A 18 15.58 10.56 10.99
N GLU A 19 15.96 9.67 10.06
CA GLU A 19 15.18 8.46 9.76
C GLU A 19 15.15 7.50 10.97
N ALA A 20 16.25 7.28 11.65
CA ALA A 20 16.27 6.48 12.88
C ALA A 20 15.36 7.05 13.98
N THR A 21 15.34 8.38 14.12
CA THR A 21 14.44 9.07 15.07
C THR A 21 12.98 8.90 14.66
N LYS A 22 12.66 9.03 13.37
CA LYS A 22 11.33 8.84 12.84
C LYS A 22 10.82 7.40 13.07
N THR A 23 11.67 6.41 12.83
CA THR A 23 11.36 4.99 13.07
C THR A 23 11.03 4.75 14.55
N ARG A 24 11.86 5.23 15.49
CA ARG A 24 11.58 5.08 16.92
C ARG A 24 10.25 5.70 17.35
N ILE A 25 9.90 6.87 16.78
CA ILE A 25 8.61 7.52 17.10
C ILE A 25 7.45 6.69 16.54
N LEU A 26 7.58 6.14 15.34
CA LEU A 26 6.54 5.30 14.74
C LEU A 26 6.36 3.98 15.49
N ASP A 27 7.44 3.33 15.91
CA ASP A 27 7.39 2.09 16.70
C ASP A 27 6.72 2.32 18.05
N ALA A 28 7.11 3.38 18.76
CA ALA A 28 6.49 3.77 20.02
C ALA A 28 4.99 4.11 19.86
N ALA A 29 4.64 4.82 18.81
CA ALA A 29 3.25 5.16 18.54
C ALA A 29 2.42 3.91 18.19
N LYS A 30 2.97 3.00 17.40
CA LYS A 30 2.34 1.73 17.04
C LYS A 30 2.03 0.91 18.30
N GLU A 31 3.01 0.72 19.17
CA GLU A 31 2.85 0.00 20.43
C GLU A 31 1.76 0.62 21.31
N LEU A 32 1.82 1.94 21.51
CA LEU A 32 0.86 2.65 22.34
C LEU A 32 -0.55 2.62 21.79
N PHE A 33 -0.73 2.82 20.47
CA PHE A 33 -2.04 2.77 19.84
C PHE A 33 -2.67 1.38 19.91
N THR A 34 -1.86 0.32 19.79
CA THR A 34 -2.31 -1.06 19.95
C THR A 34 -2.82 -1.33 21.35
N ASN A 35 -2.08 -0.89 22.37
CA ASN A 35 -2.37 -1.23 23.76
C ASN A 35 -3.44 -0.34 24.40
N GLN A 36 -3.56 0.93 23.99
CA GLN A 36 -4.37 1.96 24.65
C GLN A 36 -5.43 2.59 23.75
N GLY A 37 -5.48 2.21 22.47
CA GLY A 37 -6.30 2.87 21.46
C GLY A 37 -5.76 4.26 21.07
N ILE A 38 -6.25 4.76 19.93
CA ILE A 38 -5.76 6.04 19.38
C ILE A 38 -6.10 7.21 20.32
N ASP A 39 -7.31 7.23 20.88
CA ASP A 39 -7.78 8.36 21.68
C ASP A 39 -7.09 8.47 23.03
N GLY A 40 -6.71 7.33 23.62
CA GLY A 40 -6.02 7.27 24.92
C GLY A 40 -4.55 7.72 24.88
N VAL A 41 -3.95 7.90 23.69
CA VAL A 41 -2.53 8.20 23.53
C VAL A 41 -2.28 9.66 23.19
N THR A 42 -1.34 10.30 23.90
CA THR A 42 -0.90 11.67 23.63
C THR A 42 0.45 11.72 22.93
N ILE A 43 0.73 12.83 22.23
CA ILE A 43 2.06 13.05 21.60
C ILE A 43 3.17 13.09 22.68
N ALA A 44 2.89 13.62 23.85
CA ALA A 44 3.85 13.62 24.96
C ALA A 44 4.24 12.21 25.39
N ARG A 45 3.27 11.30 25.47
CA ARG A 45 3.50 9.89 25.80
C ARG A 45 4.29 9.16 24.71
N ILE A 46 3.98 9.43 23.45
CA ILE A 46 4.75 8.89 22.30
C ILE A 46 6.21 9.37 22.37
N ALA A 47 6.43 10.67 22.62
CA ALA A 47 7.76 11.25 22.71
C ALA A 47 8.58 10.64 23.85
N GLU A 48 7.98 10.47 25.03
CA GLU A 48 8.58 9.82 26.19
C GLU A 48 9.01 8.38 25.87
N THR A 49 8.09 7.58 25.30
CA THR A 49 8.36 6.19 24.94
C THR A 49 9.44 6.08 23.84
N ALA A 50 9.46 7.00 22.88
CA ALA A 50 10.46 7.05 21.82
C ALA A 50 11.83 7.61 22.26
N GLY A 51 11.93 8.15 23.49
CA GLY A 51 13.15 8.79 24.01
C GLY A 51 13.53 10.06 23.23
N VAL A 52 12.53 10.91 22.88
CA VAL A 52 12.72 12.17 22.15
C VAL A 52 11.93 13.31 22.79
N ALA A 53 12.28 14.56 22.48
CA ALA A 53 11.47 15.69 22.90
C ALA A 53 10.13 15.75 22.15
N ALA A 54 9.04 16.15 22.80
CA ALA A 54 7.73 16.33 22.15
C ALA A 54 7.80 17.30 20.96
N ALA A 55 8.63 18.34 21.05
CA ALA A 55 8.88 19.26 19.94
C ALA A 55 9.42 18.57 18.68
N THR A 56 10.23 17.51 18.84
CA THR A 56 10.74 16.68 17.73
C THR A 56 9.60 15.93 17.04
N VAL A 57 8.67 15.36 17.82
CA VAL A 57 7.49 14.67 17.26
C VAL A 57 6.61 15.65 16.50
N TYR A 58 6.35 16.83 17.06
CA TYR A 58 5.59 17.88 16.36
C TYR A 58 6.29 18.38 15.08
N ALA A 59 7.61 18.52 15.11
CA ALA A 59 8.37 18.95 13.93
C ALA A 59 8.25 17.93 12.77
N LEU A 60 8.28 16.63 13.08
CA LEU A 60 8.26 15.55 12.09
C LEU A 60 6.85 15.21 11.60
N PHE A 61 5.87 15.18 12.48
CA PHE A 61 4.54 14.61 12.18
C PHE A 61 3.38 15.60 12.32
N LYS A 62 3.59 16.76 12.90
CA LYS A 62 2.62 17.85 13.12
C LYS A 62 1.49 17.52 14.11
N SER A 63 0.94 16.31 14.05
CA SER A 63 -0.19 15.89 14.88
C SER A 63 -0.19 14.37 15.08
N LYS A 64 -1.10 13.86 15.90
CA LYS A 64 -1.35 12.42 16.09
C LYS A 64 -1.83 11.78 14.79
N GLU A 65 -2.67 12.46 14.03
CA GLU A 65 -3.13 12.02 12.70
C GLU A 65 -1.97 11.92 11.70
N GLY A 66 -0.99 12.83 11.79
CA GLY A 66 0.23 12.76 10.99
C GLY A 66 1.08 11.51 11.28
N ILE A 67 1.16 11.10 12.54
CA ILE A 67 1.81 9.84 12.94
C ILE A 67 1.05 8.65 12.39
N LEU A 68 -0.28 8.62 12.52
CA LEU A 68 -1.13 7.56 11.99
C LEU A 68 -1.00 7.43 10.46
N ARG A 69 -0.99 8.56 9.76
CA ARG A 69 -0.76 8.60 8.30
C ARG A 69 0.59 7.99 7.93
N ALA A 70 1.64 8.31 8.68
CA ALA A 70 2.97 7.77 8.45
C ALA A 70 3.03 6.26 8.72
N LEU A 71 2.37 5.76 9.78
CA LEU A 71 2.25 4.33 10.07
C LEU A 71 1.52 3.58 8.96
N MET A 72 0.39 4.11 8.50
CA MET A 72 -0.37 3.51 7.40
C MET A 72 0.44 3.46 6.11
N ARG A 73 1.13 4.57 5.78
CA ARG A 73 2.02 4.57 4.59
C ARG A 73 3.13 3.55 4.69
N ALA A 74 3.79 3.46 5.84
CA ALA A 74 4.88 2.49 6.04
C ALA A 74 4.40 1.04 5.93
N SER A 75 3.20 0.76 6.40
CA SER A 75 2.61 -0.58 6.30
C SER A 75 2.14 -0.91 4.88
N LEU A 76 1.36 -0.04 4.25
CA LEU A 76 0.75 -0.33 2.95
C LEU A 76 1.75 -0.22 1.79
N PHE A 77 2.68 0.74 1.86
CA PHE A 77 3.62 1.07 0.79
C PHE A 77 5.08 0.87 1.20
N GLY A 78 5.32 -0.06 2.14
CA GLY A 78 6.65 -0.43 2.62
C GLY A 78 7.43 -1.29 1.62
N GLN A 79 8.49 -1.96 2.11
CA GLN A 79 9.43 -2.70 1.27
C GLN A 79 8.76 -3.77 0.40
N LYS A 80 7.85 -4.58 0.95
CA LYS A 80 7.13 -5.62 0.19
C LYS A 80 6.36 -5.04 -1.01
N PHE A 81 5.74 -3.87 -0.82
CA PHE A 81 5.05 -3.17 -1.90
C PHE A 81 6.04 -2.67 -2.96
N GLN A 82 7.17 -2.10 -2.56
CA GLN A 82 8.21 -1.63 -3.49
C GLN A 82 8.79 -2.81 -4.29
N ASP A 83 9.06 -3.93 -3.64
CA ASP A 83 9.54 -5.16 -4.29
C ASP A 83 8.50 -5.71 -5.28
N ALA A 84 7.20 -5.61 -4.93
CA ALA A 84 6.13 -6.03 -5.82
C ALA A 84 5.98 -5.09 -7.04
N LEU A 85 6.16 -3.78 -6.85
CA LEU A 85 6.16 -2.83 -7.97
C LEU A 85 7.37 -3.03 -8.89
N ALA A 86 8.53 -3.33 -8.33
CA ALA A 86 9.74 -3.60 -9.13
C ALA A 86 9.54 -4.77 -10.11
N LYS A 87 8.71 -5.75 -9.77
CA LYS A 87 8.34 -6.85 -10.69
C LYS A 87 7.48 -6.40 -11.87
N LEU A 88 6.83 -5.25 -11.77
CA LEU A 88 6.07 -4.65 -12.87
C LEU A 88 6.96 -3.80 -13.78
N GLU A 89 8.14 -3.39 -13.32
CA GLU A 89 9.09 -2.63 -14.12
C GLU A 89 9.57 -3.47 -15.30
N GLY A 90 9.46 -2.92 -16.51
CA GLY A 90 9.86 -3.61 -17.73
C GLY A 90 8.85 -4.62 -18.29
N VAL A 91 7.71 -4.84 -17.64
CA VAL A 91 6.65 -5.68 -18.18
C VAL A 91 5.94 -4.95 -19.30
N THR A 92 6.19 -5.41 -20.53
CA THR A 92 5.62 -4.84 -21.75
C THR A 92 4.32 -5.51 -22.19
N ASP A 93 4.08 -6.73 -21.72
CA ASP A 93 2.80 -7.42 -21.96
C ASP A 93 1.68 -6.84 -21.10
N PRO A 94 0.62 -6.28 -21.69
CA PRO A 94 -0.47 -5.66 -20.97
C PRO A 94 -1.29 -6.67 -20.14
N VAL A 95 -1.39 -7.93 -20.60
CA VAL A 95 -2.12 -8.98 -19.87
C VAL A 95 -1.33 -9.41 -18.63
N GLY A 96 -0.03 -9.63 -18.78
CA GLY A 96 0.87 -9.90 -17.67
C GLY A 96 0.88 -8.75 -16.64
N ALA A 97 0.83 -7.49 -17.06
CA ALA A 97 0.74 -6.33 -16.18
C ALA A 97 -0.57 -6.32 -15.37
N ILE A 98 -1.70 -6.71 -15.96
CA ILE A 98 -2.99 -6.88 -15.24
C ILE A 98 -2.88 -8.03 -14.23
N ALA A 99 -2.39 -9.19 -14.64
CA ALA A 99 -2.22 -10.35 -13.78
C ALA A 99 -1.31 -10.08 -12.56
N LEU A 100 -0.18 -9.41 -12.78
CA LEU A 100 0.77 -9.03 -11.72
C LEU A 100 0.19 -8.00 -10.72
N THR A 101 -0.92 -7.35 -11.03
CA THR A 101 -1.61 -6.50 -10.06
C THR A 101 -2.05 -7.29 -8.82
N ALA A 102 -2.33 -8.59 -8.97
CA ALA A 102 -2.63 -9.48 -7.85
C ALA A 102 -1.46 -9.60 -6.86
N HIS A 103 -0.22 -9.66 -7.36
CA HIS A 103 0.97 -9.69 -6.53
C HIS A 103 1.16 -8.38 -5.74
N VAL A 104 0.88 -7.24 -6.37
CA VAL A 104 0.94 -5.93 -5.71
C VAL A 104 -0.14 -5.82 -4.63
N ALA A 105 -1.38 -6.22 -4.93
CA ALA A 105 -2.48 -6.21 -3.96
C ALA A 105 -2.17 -7.09 -2.74
N ARG A 106 -1.65 -8.31 -2.96
CA ARG A 106 -1.18 -9.17 -1.89
C ARG A 106 -0.11 -8.49 -1.03
N ALA A 107 0.92 -7.92 -1.64
CA ALA A 107 2.04 -7.30 -0.94
C ALA A 107 1.59 -6.14 -0.03
N ILE A 108 0.58 -5.36 -0.46
CA ILE A 108 -0.04 -4.31 0.34
C ILE A 108 -0.70 -4.91 1.59
N TYR A 109 -1.60 -5.87 1.41
CA TYR A 109 -2.46 -6.34 2.50
C TYR A 109 -1.80 -7.38 3.40
N GLU A 110 -0.88 -8.19 2.88
CA GLU A 110 -0.05 -9.08 3.68
C GLU A 110 0.93 -8.32 4.60
N SER A 111 1.25 -7.06 4.26
CA SER A 111 2.04 -6.16 5.10
C SER A 111 1.19 -5.44 6.15
N GLU A 112 -0.13 -5.48 6.02
CA GLU A 112 -1.03 -4.87 6.99
C GLU A 112 -1.00 -5.66 8.29
N SER A 113 -0.48 -5.04 9.35
CA SER A 113 -0.51 -5.65 10.67
C SER A 113 -1.91 -5.62 11.28
N ALA A 114 -2.20 -6.56 12.19
CA ALA A 114 -3.48 -6.61 12.91
C ALA A 114 -3.81 -5.28 13.60
N GLU A 115 -2.78 -4.58 14.09
CA GLU A 115 -2.93 -3.29 14.76
C GLU A 115 -3.46 -2.20 13.80
N LEU A 116 -3.02 -2.21 12.55
CA LEU A 116 -3.54 -1.29 11.54
C LEU A 116 -4.96 -1.64 11.11
N GLY A 117 -5.32 -2.91 11.15
CA GLY A 117 -6.71 -3.35 11.01
C GLY A 117 -7.63 -2.76 12.09
N LEU A 118 -7.16 -2.70 13.34
CA LEU A 118 -7.88 -2.07 14.44
C LEU A 118 -7.99 -0.54 14.26
N ILE A 119 -6.92 0.12 13.82
CA ILE A 119 -6.94 1.57 13.52
C ILE A 119 -7.95 1.87 12.42
N ARG A 120 -8.01 1.05 11.37
CA ARG A 120 -9.00 1.18 10.29
C ARG A 120 -10.42 0.88 10.77
N GLY A 121 -10.62 -0.10 11.63
CA GLY A 121 -11.92 -0.36 12.26
C GLY A 121 -12.44 0.84 13.03
N ALA A 122 -11.56 1.64 13.64
CA ALA A 122 -11.92 2.89 14.31
C ALA A 122 -12.21 4.05 13.34
N SER A 123 -11.91 3.94 12.04
CA SER A 123 -12.15 5.00 11.05
C SER A 123 -13.63 5.34 10.91
N ALA A 124 -14.51 4.38 11.15
CA ALA A 124 -15.97 4.60 11.15
C ALA A 124 -16.40 5.71 12.11
N PHE A 125 -15.67 5.90 13.20
CA PHE A 125 -15.99 6.85 14.27
C PHE A 125 -15.16 8.15 14.21
N SER A 126 -14.13 8.23 13.35
CA SER A 126 -13.28 9.41 13.23
C SER A 126 -13.28 9.98 11.81
N PRO A 127 -13.74 11.25 11.61
CA PRO A 127 -13.67 11.91 10.31
C PRO A 127 -12.23 11.99 9.75
N ALA A 128 -11.24 12.22 10.60
CA ALA A 128 -9.84 12.32 10.19
C ALA A 128 -9.32 10.98 9.64
N LEU A 129 -9.69 9.87 10.26
CA LEU A 129 -9.31 8.53 9.79
C LEU A 129 -10.06 8.15 8.50
N ARG A 130 -11.33 8.51 8.36
CA ARG A 130 -12.09 8.32 7.10
C ARG A 130 -11.44 9.07 5.93
N ASN A 131 -11.07 10.34 6.14
CA ASN A 131 -10.40 11.12 5.10
C ASN A 131 -9.07 10.48 4.70
N MET A 132 -8.33 9.98 5.67
CA MET A 132 -7.06 9.27 5.42
C MET A 132 -7.27 7.99 4.62
N GLU A 133 -8.26 7.17 4.95
CA GLU A 133 -8.63 5.99 4.15
C GLU A 133 -9.00 6.37 2.71
N GLN A 134 -9.80 7.42 2.56
CA GLN A 134 -10.19 7.89 1.24
C GLN A 134 -9.00 8.38 0.40
N GLU A 135 -8.01 9.04 1.01
CA GLU A 135 -6.76 9.42 0.34
C GLU A 135 -5.98 8.18 -0.15
N PHE A 136 -5.90 7.12 0.67
CA PHE A 136 -5.23 5.88 0.27
C PHE A 136 -5.97 5.16 -0.85
N GLU A 137 -7.30 5.10 -0.80
CA GLU A 137 -8.11 4.51 -1.86
C GLU A 137 -8.00 5.30 -3.17
N THR A 138 -7.96 6.63 -3.10
CA THR A 138 -7.72 7.48 -4.27
C THR A 138 -6.35 7.19 -4.87
N THR A 139 -5.30 7.17 -4.03
CA THR A 139 -3.94 6.83 -4.47
C THR A 139 -3.90 5.46 -5.15
N ARG A 140 -4.55 4.44 -4.57
CA ARG A 140 -4.61 3.09 -5.12
C ARG A 140 -5.31 3.08 -6.49
N PHE A 141 -6.41 3.81 -6.63
CA PHE A 141 -7.14 3.93 -7.89
C PHE A 141 -6.30 4.62 -8.98
N GLU A 142 -5.56 5.67 -8.64
CA GLU A 142 -4.67 6.38 -9.56
C GLU A 142 -3.49 5.51 -10.00
N MET A 143 -2.87 4.78 -9.07
CA MET A 143 -1.74 3.89 -9.38
C MET A 143 -2.08 2.77 -10.38
N GLN A 144 -3.34 2.42 -10.54
CA GLN A 144 -3.80 1.36 -11.45
C GLN A 144 -4.09 1.89 -12.87
N GLU A 145 -4.20 3.20 -13.06
CA GLU A 145 -4.63 3.82 -14.30
C GLU A 145 -3.79 3.40 -15.50
N GLN A 146 -2.48 3.49 -15.37
CA GLN A 146 -1.55 3.19 -16.48
C GLN A 146 -1.66 1.75 -16.99
N ARG A 147 -1.93 0.77 -16.10
CA ARG A 147 -2.07 -0.64 -16.49
C ARG A 147 -3.31 -0.86 -17.35
N VAL A 148 -4.44 -0.28 -16.92
CA VAL A 148 -5.69 -0.38 -17.69
C VAL A 148 -5.57 0.39 -18.99
N ALA A 149 -5.00 1.60 -18.99
CA ALA A 149 -4.75 2.38 -20.19
C ALA A 149 -3.87 1.61 -21.19
N HIS A 150 -2.83 0.93 -20.72
CA HIS A 150 -1.96 0.09 -21.55
C HIS A 150 -2.72 -1.09 -22.17
N LEU A 151 -3.59 -1.77 -21.41
CA LEU A 151 -4.43 -2.84 -21.93
C LEU A 151 -5.30 -2.36 -23.10
N PHE A 152 -5.93 -1.18 -22.94
CA PHE A 152 -6.77 -0.56 -23.98
C PHE A 152 -5.95 -0.08 -25.19
N ALA A 153 -4.77 0.51 -24.96
CA ALA A 153 -3.89 0.95 -26.05
C ALA A 153 -3.41 -0.21 -26.94
N LYS A 154 -3.39 -1.44 -26.41
CA LYS A 154 -3.05 -2.66 -27.17
C LYS A 154 -4.26 -3.45 -27.67
N ALA A 155 -5.48 -2.90 -27.52
CA ALA A 155 -6.74 -3.54 -27.93
C ALA A 155 -6.92 -4.97 -27.35
N LYS A 156 -6.39 -5.23 -26.16
CA LYS A 156 -6.47 -6.53 -25.47
C LYS A 156 -7.60 -6.59 -24.42
N GLN A 157 -8.34 -5.49 -24.24
CA GLN A 157 -9.49 -5.46 -23.31
C GLN A 157 -10.64 -6.34 -23.80
N ARG A 158 -11.46 -6.77 -22.85
CA ARG A 158 -12.70 -7.51 -23.11
C ARG A 158 -13.62 -6.70 -24.01
N GLU A 159 -14.28 -7.37 -24.93
CA GLU A 159 -15.23 -6.74 -25.85
C GLU A 159 -16.36 -6.04 -25.09
N GLY A 160 -16.73 -4.85 -25.53
CA GLY A 160 -17.77 -4.02 -24.91
C GLY A 160 -17.36 -3.34 -23.60
N LEU A 161 -16.21 -3.65 -23.04
CA LEU A 161 -15.75 -3.05 -21.79
C LEU A 161 -15.20 -1.64 -22.03
N ARG A 162 -15.67 -0.67 -21.24
CA ARG A 162 -15.20 0.71 -21.26
C ARG A 162 -14.01 0.91 -20.32
N LEU A 163 -13.16 1.90 -20.60
CA LEU A 163 -11.97 2.19 -19.80
C LEU A 163 -12.31 2.52 -18.34
N ASP A 164 -13.33 3.34 -18.10
CA ASP A 164 -13.77 3.72 -16.77
C ASP A 164 -14.34 2.53 -15.96
N GLU A 165 -15.05 1.64 -16.62
CA GLU A 165 -15.56 0.38 -16.04
C GLU A 165 -14.42 -0.57 -15.69
N ALA A 166 -13.47 -0.76 -16.60
CA ALA A 166 -12.29 -1.60 -16.36
C ALA A 166 -11.48 -1.11 -15.15
N ARG A 167 -11.28 0.21 -15.01
CA ARG A 167 -10.63 0.81 -13.84
C ARG A 167 -11.39 0.52 -12.55
N ARG A 168 -12.73 0.62 -12.55
CA ARG A 168 -13.57 0.31 -11.38
C ARG A 168 -13.53 -1.17 -11.03
N ILE A 169 -13.55 -2.06 -12.02
CA ILE A 169 -13.44 -3.51 -11.82
C ILE A 169 -12.09 -3.86 -11.19
N LEU A 170 -10.99 -3.36 -11.75
CA LEU A 170 -9.65 -3.58 -11.20
C LEU A 170 -9.54 -3.08 -9.75
N TRP A 171 -10.01 -1.86 -9.49
CA TRP A 171 -10.02 -1.26 -8.16
C TRP A 171 -10.86 -2.06 -7.15
N MET A 172 -12.02 -2.55 -7.55
CA MET A 172 -12.91 -3.35 -6.71
C MET A 172 -12.25 -4.70 -6.34
N TYR A 173 -11.79 -5.47 -7.32
CA TYR A 173 -11.20 -6.79 -7.06
C TYR A 173 -9.90 -6.72 -6.24
N THR A 174 -9.15 -5.65 -6.36
CA THR A 174 -7.92 -5.43 -5.58
C THR A 174 -8.18 -4.74 -4.24
N SER A 175 -9.42 -4.67 -3.77
CA SER A 175 -9.75 -4.00 -2.52
C SER A 175 -9.32 -4.80 -1.29
N ARG A 176 -9.11 -4.08 -0.18
CA ARG A 176 -8.82 -4.66 1.13
C ARG A 176 -9.92 -5.63 1.59
N ASP A 177 -11.16 -5.29 1.30
CA ASP A 177 -12.30 -6.12 1.74
C ASP A 177 -12.29 -7.49 1.07
N ILE A 178 -11.93 -7.58 -0.21
CA ILE A 178 -11.77 -8.86 -0.90
C ILE A 178 -10.66 -9.69 -0.23
N TYR A 179 -9.51 -9.07 0.08
CA TYR A 179 -8.43 -9.78 0.79
C TYR A 179 -8.88 -10.25 2.18
N ARG A 180 -9.53 -9.38 2.96
CA ARG A 180 -10.05 -9.70 4.29
C ARG A 180 -11.04 -10.87 4.25
N MET A 181 -12.04 -10.81 3.38
CA MET A 181 -13.07 -11.85 3.26
C MET A 181 -12.47 -13.20 2.85
N LEU A 182 -11.51 -13.23 1.94
CA LEU A 182 -10.96 -14.49 1.44
C LEU A 182 -9.85 -15.04 2.34
N VAL A 183 -8.93 -14.19 2.80
CA VAL A 183 -7.74 -14.64 3.56
C VAL A 183 -8.02 -14.68 5.06
N HIS A 184 -8.49 -13.56 5.65
CA HIS A 184 -8.64 -13.50 7.09
C HIS A 184 -9.89 -14.23 7.59
N GLU A 185 -11.01 -14.14 6.88
CA GLU A 185 -12.27 -14.76 7.27
C GLU A 185 -12.49 -16.11 6.56
N GLY A 186 -12.12 -16.19 5.28
CA GLY A 186 -12.31 -17.39 4.46
C GLY A 186 -11.20 -18.43 4.57
N GLY A 187 -10.13 -18.15 5.31
CA GLY A 187 -9.04 -19.11 5.56
C GLY A 187 -8.18 -19.45 4.33
N TRP A 188 -8.21 -18.61 3.29
CA TRP A 188 -7.34 -18.83 2.15
C TRP A 188 -5.90 -18.44 2.49
N THR A 189 -4.94 -19.17 1.89
CA THR A 189 -3.55 -18.71 1.93
C THR A 189 -3.36 -17.49 1.05
N PRO A 190 -2.38 -16.59 1.36
CA PRO A 190 -2.04 -15.48 0.49
C PRO A 190 -1.66 -15.91 -0.95
N ASP A 191 -1.05 -17.10 -1.12
CA ASP A 191 -0.72 -17.66 -2.44
C ASP A 191 -1.99 -18.00 -3.23
N ARG A 192 -2.96 -18.69 -2.59
CA ARG A 192 -4.26 -18.98 -3.21
C ARG A 192 -5.01 -17.71 -3.61
N TYR A 193 -5.01 -16.69 -2.74
CA TYR A 193 -5.62 -15.40 -3.05
C TYR A 193 -4.97 -14.75 -4.27
N GLN A 194 -3.65 -14.69 -4.32
CA GLN A 194 -2.90 -14.08 -5.42
C GLN A 194 -3.19 -14.80 -6.74
N GLN A 195 -3.15 -16.12 -6.76
CA GLN A 195 -3.45 -16.92 -7.95
C GLN A 195 -4.88 -16.66 -8.44
N TRP A 196 -5.86 -16.79 -7.56
CA TRP A 196 -7.27 -16.52 -7.89
C TRP A 196 -7.48 -15.09 -8.39
N LEU A 197 -6.87 -14.11 -7.74
CA LEU A 197 -7.01 -12.71 -8.15
C LEU A 197 -6.40 -12.46 -9.52
N SER A 198 -5.24 -13.04 -9.81
CA SER A 198 -4.62 -12.98 -11.13
C SER A 198 -5.54 -13.50 -12.22
N GLU A 199 -6.10 -14.71 -12.02
CA GLU A 199 -7.01 -15.35 -12.96
C GLU A 199 -8.32 -14.55 -13.16
N ILE A 200 -8.94 -14.08 -12.07
CA ILE A 200 -10.21 -13.34 -12.17
C ILE A 200 -10.03 -11.97 -12.82
N LEU A 201 -8.89 -11.29 -12.60
CA LEU A 201 -8.59 -10.02 -13.25
C LEU A 201 -8.41 -10.19 -14.76
N VAL A 202 -7.68 -11.22 -15.19
CA VAL A 202 -7.54 -11.53 -16.62
C VAL A 202 -8.91 -11.86 -17.22
N ARG A 203 -9.68 -12.74 -16.59
CA ARG A 203 -11.02 -13.12 -17.08
C ARG A 203 -11.99 -11.94 -17.15
N ALA A 204 -11.91 -10.99 -16.22
CA ALA A 204 -12.84 -9.86 -16.17
C ALA A 204 -12.49 -8.73 -17.13
N LEU A 205 -11.19 -8.52 -17.43
CA LEU A 205 -10.71 -7.33 -18.11
C LEU A 205 -10.16 -7.59 -19.52
N VAL A 206 -9.68 -8.81 -19.77
CA VAL A 206 -8.97 -9.19 -21.02
C VAL A 206 -9.90 -9.94 -21.97
N ASN A 207 -9.71 -9.77 -23.28
CA ASN A 207 -10.46 -10.55 -24.27
C ASN A 207 -10.04 -12.03 -24.26
N ASP A 208 -10.92 -12.90 -24.75
CA ASP A 208 -10.75 -14.35 -24.62
C ASP A 208 -9.49 -14.90 -25.33
N GLU A 209 -9.10 -14.28 -26.47
CA GLU A 209 -7.92 -14.69 -27.22
C GLU A 209 -6.64 -14.40 -26.41
N ALA A 210 -6.46 -13.16 -25.99
CA ALA A 210 -5.31 -12.74 -25.22
C ALA A 210 -5.25 -13.43 -23.83
N GLY A 211 -6.40 -13.73 -23.23
CA GLY A 211 -6.49 -14.50 -21.99
C GLY A 211 -6.02 -15.93 -22.14
N ARG A 212 -6.37 -16.61 -23.26
CA ARG A 212 -5.86 -17.96 -23.57
C ARG A 212 -4.36 -17.97 -23.86
N GLU A 213 -3.88 -17.01 -24.66
CA GLU A 213 -2.43 -16.85 -24.92
C GLU A 213 -1.64 -16.71 -23.62
N TRP A 214 -2.11 -15.86 -22.71
CA TRP A 214 -1.49 -15.66 -21.41
C TRP A 214 -1.50 -16.93 -20.57
N ALA A 215 -2.63 -17.63 -20.45
CA ALA A 215 -2.73 -18.87 -19.68
C ALA A 215 -1.75 -19.94 -20.19
N SER A 216 -1.63 -20.09 -21.51
CA SER A 216 -0.69 -21.05 -22.15
C SER A 216 0.79 -20.68 -21.93
N SER A 217 1.10 -19.45 -21.56
CA SER A 217 2.48 -19.00 -21.27
C SER A 217 2.94 -19.29 -19.85
N LEU A 218 2.04 -19.79 -18.99
CA LEU A 218 2.34 -20.13 -17.59
C LEU A 218 2.70 -21.61 -17.39
N ASP A 219 2.40 -22.45 -18.40
CA ASP A 219 2.76 -23.88 -18.44
C ASP A 219 4.19 -24.06 -18.95
#